data_5026fe082d9a8255ebee89563f2bbd08
#
_entry.id   5026fe082d9a8255ebee89563f2bbd08
#
_cell.length_a   1.000
_cell.length_b   1.000
_cell.length_c   1.000
_cell.angle_alpha   90.00
_cell.angle_beta   90.00
_cell.angle_gamma   90.00
#
_symmetry.space_group_name_H-M   'P 1'
#
loop_
_entity.id
_entity.type
_entity.pdbx_description
1 polymer ?
#
loop_
_entity_poly.entity_id
_entity_poly.type
_entity_poly.pdbx_seq_one_letter_code
_entity_poly.pdbx_strand_id
1 'polypeptide(L)'
;MSQTHPFKPIFDENSKILILGSFPSAPSRKLGFYYANPQNRFWRVLAQILNAPPPTSTDEKIKFLLARGIAIYDAAICCEIKGSSDAKMTAVVPANLEPIFSGARIVQVYANGGKAHEICEKYLKTQILNATGKEPVKLPSTSPANANFGFERLVREWTIVADILRDG
;
A
#
# COMPACT_ATOMS: atom_id res chain seq x y z
N MET A 1 5.14 -22.97 1.05
CA MET A 1 4.40 -22.88 2.31
C MET A 1 3.45 -21.69 2.27
N SER A 2 2.23 -21.89 2.74
CA SER A 2 1.21 -20.85 2.78
C SER A 2 1.51 -19.80 3.85
N GLN A 3 1.31 -18.52 3.51
CA GLN A 3 1.51 -17.39 4.43
C GLN A 3 0.22 -16.62 4.56
N THR A 4 -0.14 -16.28 5.79
CA THR A 4 -1.31 -15.47 6.10
C THR A 4 -0.87 -14.06 6.49
N HIS A 5 -1.64 -13.05 6.09
CA HIS A 5 -1.32 -11.65 6.36
C HIS A 5 -1.34 -11.40 7.89
N PRO A 6 -0.22 -10.92 8.46
CA PRO A 6 -0.12 -10.79 9.93
C PRO A 6 -0.64 -9.47 10.48
N PHE A 7 -1.00 -8.51 9.62
CA PHE A 7 -1.37 -7.15 10.06
C PHE A 7 -2.81 -6.84 9.75
N LYS A 8 -3.37 -5.88 10.50
CA LYS A 8 -4.67 -5.30 10.22
C LYS A 8 -4.50 -4.08 9.31
N PRO A 9 -5.53 -3.73 8.52
CA PRO A 9 -5.46 -2.49 7.75
C PRO A 9 -5.37 -1.29 8.69
N ILE A 10 -4.69 -0.24 8.23
CA ILE A 10 -4.58 1.02 8.98
C ILE A 10 -5.48 2.03 8.29
N PHE A 11 -6.50 2.50 8.98
CA PHE A 11 -7.42 3.53 8.50
C PHE A 11 -8.25 4.08 9.65
N ASP A 12 -8.88 5.22 9.43
CA ASP A 12 -9.93 5.74 10.31
C ASP A 12 -11.03 6.39 9.44
N GLU A 13 -12.03 6.95 10.08
CA GLU A 13 -13.15 7.57 9.35
C GLU A 13 -12.75 8.74 8.46
N ASN A 14 -11.57 9.31 8.68
CA ASN A 14 -11.05 10.43 7.90
C ASN A 14 -10.14 10.01 6.75
N SER A 15 -9.89 8.71 6.61
CA SER A 15 -9.07 8.22 5.50
C SER A 15 -9.73 8.52 4.16
N LYS A 16 -8.96 9.04 3.23
CA LYS A 16 -9.45 9.51 1.93
C LYS A 16 -8.96 8.68 0.76
N ILE A 17 -7.75 8.14 0.89
CA ILE A 17 -7.17 7.26 -0.13
C ILE A 17 -6.70 5.97 0.52
N LEU A 18 -6.57 4.92 -0.30
CA LEU A 18 -6.08 3.61 0.14
C LEU A 18 -4.91 3.21 -0.76
N ILE A 19 -3.79 2.87 -0.14
CA ILE A 19 -2.62 2.35 -0.85
C ILE A 19 -2.49 0.87 -0.52
N LEU A 20 -2.49 0.02 -1.54
CA LEU A 20 -2.40 -1.42 -1.39
C LEU A 20 -1.05 -1.93 -1.88
N GLY A 21 -0.34 -2.66 -1.02
CA GLY A 21 0.79 -3.49 -1.44
C GLY A 21 0.27 -4.84 -1.91
N SER A 22 1.18 -5.73 -2.33
CA SER A 22 0.80 -7.09 -2.74
C SER A 22 0.62 -8.00 -1.53
N PHE A 23 1.68 -8.20 -0.78
CA PHE A 23 1.73 -8.98 0.46
C PHE A 23 3.00 -8.54 1.21
N PRO A 24 3.02 -8.53 2.56
CA PRO A 24 4.21 -8.06 3.25
C PRO A 24 5.44 -8.92 2.96
N SER A 25 6.59 -8.26 2.79
CA SER A 25 7.87 -8.94 2.64
C SER A 25 8.22 -9.76 3.89
N ALA A 26 9.20 -10.66 3.77
CA ALA A 26 9.66 -11.42 4.95
C ALA A 26 10.15 -10.50 6.07
N PRO A 27 10.96 -9.45 5.82
CA PRO A 27 11.31 -8.50 6.87
C PRO A 27 10.10 -7.81 7.52
N SER A 28 9.09 -7.43 6.74
CA SER A 28 7.87 -6.81 7.30
C SER A 28 7.10 -7.78 8.18
N ARG A 29 6.97 -9.05 7.75
CA ARG A 29 6.30 -10.07 8.58
C ARG A 29 7.05 -10.32 9.88
N LYS A 30 8.38 -10.34 9.83
CA LYS A 30 9.23 -10.54 11.01
C LYS A 30 9.17 -9.36 11.96
N LEU A 31 9.20 -8.14 11.44
CA LEU A 31 9.20 -6.91 12.24
C LEU A 31 7.80 -6.47 12.64
N GLY A 32 6.76 -7.06 12.06
CA GLY A 32 5.38 -6.85 12.47
C GLY A 32 4.74 -5.57 11.96
N PHE A 33 5.24 -4.99 10.86
CA PHE A 33 4.62 -3.78 10.31
C PHE A 33 4.88 -3.61 8.82
N TYR A 34 4.06 -2.78 8.18
CA TYR A 34 4.11 -2.49 6.74
C TYR A 34 5.41 -1.78 6.36
N TYR A 35 5.98 -2.22 5.24
CA TYR A 35 7.17 -1.59 4.67
C TYR A 35 8.29 -1.40 5.69
N ALA A 36 8.48 -2.40 6.54
CA ALA A 36 9.43 -2.35 7.65
C ALA A 36 10.89 -2.61 7.22
N ASN A 37 11.09 -3.16 6.01
CA ASN A 37 12.45 -3.31 5.48
C ASN A 37 13.08 -1.92 5.35
N PRO A 38 14.24 -1.65 6.01
CA PRO A 38 14.87 -0.32 5.95
C PRO A 38 15.22 0.13 4.53
N GLN A 39 15.36 -0.80 3.59
CA GLN A 39 15.66 -0.46 2.20
C GLN A 39 14.40 -0.14 1.39
N ASN A 40 13.20 -0.39 1.91
CA ASN A 40 11.98 0.00 1.23
C ASN A 40 11.81 1.51 1.34
N ARG A 41 11.50 2.15 0.22
CA ARG A 41 11.46 3.61 0.13
C ARG A 41 10.09 4.21 0.42
N PHE A 42 9.09 3.39 0.80
CA PHE A 42 7.71 3.83 1.00
C PHE A 42 7.60 5.05 1.92
N TRP A 43 8.14 4.94 3.13
CA TRP A 43 8.02 6.02 4.13
C TRP A 43 8.75 7.28 3.71
N ARG A 44 9.91 7.13 3.07
CA ARG A 44 10.69 8.28 2.58
C ARG A 44 10.01 8.98 1.42
N VAL A 45 9.40 8.20 0.51
CA VAL A 45 8.67 8.76 -0.64
C VAL A 45 7.45 9.54 -0.15
N LEU A 46 6.64 8.95 0.75
CA LEU A 46 5.47 9.65 1.31
C LEU A 46 5.88 10.94 2.03
N ALA A 47 6.92 10.86 2.85
CA ALA A 47 7.39 12.04 3.57
C ALA A 47 7.81 13.16 2.60
N GLN A 48 8.53 12.80 1.54
CA GLN A 48 9.00 13.77 0.56
C GLN A 48 7.84 14.45 -0.18
N ILE A 49 6.86 13.67 -0.67
CA ILE A 49 5.74 14.26 -1.42
C ILE A 49 4.80 15.08 -0.53
N LEU A 50 4.80 14.81 0.77
CA LEU A 50 3.95 15.51 1.73
C LEU A 50 4.68 16.60 2.51
N ASN A 51 5.94 16.85 2.19
CA ASN A 51 6.79 17.87 2.82
C ASN A 51 6.86 17.69 4.34
N ALA A 52 7.10 16.46 4.79
CA ALA A 52 7.15 16.12 6.20
C ALA A 52 8.41 15.31 6.51
N PRO A 53 8.89 15.31 7.76
CA PRO A 53 9.99 14.42 8.15
C PRO A 53 9.51 12.97 8.12
N PRO A 54 10.38 12.02 7.68
CA PRO A 54 9.98 10.61 7.63
C PRO A 54 9.70 10.08 9.03
N PRO A 55 8.57 9.37 9.21
CA PRO A 55 8.28 8.72 10.49
C PRO A 55 9.22 7.53 10.70
N THR A 56 9.60 7.25 11.94
CA THR A 56 10.57 6.20 12.26
C THR A 56 9.99 5.07 13.09
N SER A 57 9.20 5.36 14.12
CA SER A 57 8.56 4.33 14.93
C SER A 57 7.24 3.88 14.34
N THR A 58 6.75 2.71 14.77
CA THR A 58 5.43 2.22 14.36
C THR A 58 4.34 3.22 14.71
N ASP A 59 4.36 3.76 15.92
CA ASP A 59 3.37 4.76 16.35
C ASP A 59 3.43 6.02 15.49
N GLU A 60 4.62 6.51 15.19
CA GLU A 60 4.79 7.67 14.32
C GLU A 60 4.26 7.41 12.91
N LYS A 61 4.48 6.20 12.38
CA LYS A 61 4.01 5.80 11.05
C LYS A 61 2.49 5.77 11.00
N ILE A 62 1.84 5.22 12.01
CA ILE A 62 0.38 5.20 12.08
C ILE A 62 -0.17 6.63 12.16
N LYS A 63 0.35 7.46 13.04
CA LYS A 63 -0.07 8.85 13.17
C LYS A 63 0.16 9.64 11.88
N PHE A 64 1.29 9.40 11.22
CA PHE A 64 1.64 10.04 9.96
C PHE A 64 0.55 9.78 8.90
N LEU A 65 0.15 8.52 8.75
CA LEU A 65 -0.86 8.13 7.77
C LEU A 65 -2.24 8.69 8.11
N LEU A 66 -2.68 8.50 9.34
CA LEU A 66 -4.03 8.89 9.73
C LEU A 66 -4.20 10.41 9.73
N ALA A 67 -3.19 11.17 10.12
CA ALA A 67 -3.24 12.63 10.10
C ALA A 67 -3.37 13.18 8.68
N ARG A 68 -3.01 12.39 7.66
CA ARG A 68 -3.00 12.84 6.27
C ARG A 68 -4.08 12.19 5.41
N GLY A 69 -4.95 11.39 6.03
CA GLY A 69 -6.05 10.76 5.31
C GLY A 69 -5.62 9.57 4.45
N ILE A 70 -4.55 8.89 4.81
CA ILE A 70 -4.02 7.75 4.05
C ILE A 70 -4.31 6.45 4.79
N ALA A 71 -5.03 5.55 4.12
CA ALA A 71 -5.20 4.17 4.59
C ALA A 71 -4.20 3.27 3.87
N ILE A 72 -3.73 2.24 4.55
CA ILE A 72 -2.88 1.22 3.91
C ILE A 72 -3.34 -0.18 4.28
N TYR A 73 -3.17 -1.09 3.33
CA TYR A 73 -3.34 -2.52 3.51
C TYR A 73 -2.58 -3.22 2.38
N ASP A 74 -2.79 -4.52 2.23
CA ASP A 74 -2.26 -5.27 1.10
C ASP A 74 -3.39 -5.93 0.33
N ALA A 75 -3.17 -6.17 -0.95
CA ALA A 75 -4.20 -6.73 -1.85
C ALA A 75 -4.43 -8.23 -1.59
N ALA A 76 -3.44 -8.94 -1.04
CA ALA A 76 -3.55 -10.36 -0.71
C ALA A 76 -3.43 -10.57 0.80
N ILE A 77 -4.29 -11.45 1.35
CA ILE A 77 -4.25 -11.82 2.77
C ILE A 77 -3.62 -13.17 3.01
N CYS A 78 -3.45 -13.97 1.94
CA CYS A 78 -2.82 -15.28 2.01
C CYS A 78 -2.23 -15.61 0.65
N CYS A 79 -1.08 -16.26 0.63
CA CYS A 79 -0.45 -16.70 -0.61
C CYS A 79 0.65 -17.71 -0.32
N GLU A 80 1.06 -18.43 -1.38
CA GLU A 80 2.28 -19.24 -1.38
C GLU A 80 3.42 -18.35 -1.83
N ILE A 81 4.51 -18.34 -1.06
CA ILE A 81 5.69 -17.51 -1.37
C ILE A 81 6.95 -18.36 -1.29
N LYS A 82 7.87 -18.16 -2.27
CA LYS A 82 9.24 -18.62 -2.20
C LYS A 82 10.12 -17.41 -1.93
N GLY A 83 10.50 -17.21 -0.67
CA GLY A 83 11.23 -16.01 -0.26
C GLY A 83 10.31 -14.80 -0.16
N SER A 84 10.80 -13.61 -0.50
CA SER A 84 10.06 -12.35 -0.41
C SER A 84 9.68 -11.77 -1.77
N SER A 85 9.94 -12.48 -2.86
CA SER A 85 9.70 -11.96 -4.21
C SER A 85 8.24 -12.10 -4.60
N ASP A 86 7.61 -11.00 -5.00
CA ASP A 86 6.24 -10.99 -5.50
C ASP A 86 6.08 -11.88 -6.73
N ALA A 87 7.11 -11.99 -7.57
CA ALA A 87 7.07 -12.83 -8.77
C ALA A 87 6.90 -14.31 -8.46
N LYS A 88 7.17 -14.72 -7.21
CA LYS A 88 7.04 -16.10 -6.76
C LYS A 88 5.79 -16.37 -5.94
N MET A 89 4.88 -15.39 -5.86
CA MET A 89 3.60 -15.56 -5.18
C MET A 89 2.66 -16.43 -6.01
N THR A 90 2.06 -17.41 -5.37
CA THR A 90 1.03 -18.28 -5.98
C THR A 90 -0.09 -18.50 -4.95
N ALA A 91 -1.19 -19.10 -5.38
CA ALA A 91 -2.34 -19.41 -4.53
C ALA A 91 -2.80 -18.18 -3.72
N VAL A 92 -2.95 -17.06 -4.39
CA VAL A 92 -3.33 -15.79 -3.77
C VAL A 92 -4.78 -15.81 -3.31
N VAL A 93 -5.01 -15.41 -2.05
CA VAL A 93 -6.34 -15.11 -1.53
C VAL A 93 -6.45 -13.60 -1.41
N PRO A 94 -7.36 -12.97 -2.15
CA PRO A 94 -7.47 -11.51 -2.13
C PRO A 94 -8.01 -11.00 -0.79
N ALA A 95 -7.66 -9.77 -0.46
CA ALA A 95 -8.14 -9.11 0.74
C ALA A 95 -9.64 -8.80 0.64
N ASN A 96 -10.30 -8.72 1.79
CA ASN A 96 -11.64 -8.16 1.86
C ASN A 96 -11.51 -6.67 2.26
N LEU A 97 -11.84 -5.78 1.34
CA LEU A 97 -11.70 -4.33 1.54
C LEU A 97 -12.95 -3.70 2.13
N GLU A 98 -14.02 -4.47 2.33
CA GLU A 98 -15.30 -3.96 2.83
C GLU A 98 -15.17 -3.20 4.16
N PRO A 99 -14.41 -3.70 5.16
CA PRO A 99 -14.28 -2.94 6.41
C PRO A 99 -13.68 -1.54 6.22
N ILE A 100 -12.76 -1.39 5.27
CA ILE A 100 -12.15 -0.09 4.96
C ILE A 100 -13.17 0.81 4.27
N PHE A 101 -13.86 0.30 3.26
CA PHE A 101 -14.82 1.09 2.48
C PHE A 101 -16.07 1.45 3.29
N SER A 102 -16.45 0.62 4.27
CA SER A 102 -17.56 0.93 5.18
C SER A 102 -17.14 1.93 6.25
N GLY A 103 -15.88 1.91 6.67
CA GLY A 103 -15.37 2.74 7.75
C GLY A 103 -14.83 4.09 7.31
N ALA A 104 -14.57 4.28 6.01
CA ALA A 104 -13.99 5.51 5.49
C ALA A 104 -14.48 5.77 4.06
N ARG A 105 -14.60 7.04 3.71
CA ARG A 105 -15.00 7.42 2.35
C ARG A 105 -13.76 7.51 1.45
N ILE A 106 -13.30 6.37 0.98
CA ILE A 106 -12.14 6.29 0.09
C ILE A 106 -12.54 6.77 -1.31
N VAL A 107 -11.79 7.72 -1.85
CA VAL A 107 -12.07 8.29 -3.16
C VAL A 107 -11.12 7.76 -4.25
N GLN A 108 -10.00 7.16 -3.86
CA GLN A 108 -9.06 6.59 -4.81
C GLN A 108 -8.24 5.48 -4.15
N VAL A 109 -8.01 4.40 -4.91
CA VAL A 109 -7.14 3.30 -4.51
C VAL A 109 -5.90 3.31 -5.40
N TYR A 110 -4.73 3.18 -4.77
CA TYR A 110 -3.44 3.08 -5.46
C TYR A 110 -2.83 1.71 -5.18
N ALA A 111 -2.23 1.11 -6.19
CA ALA A 111 -1.51 -0.15 -6.05
C ALA A 111 -0.01 0.13 -6.10
N ASN A 112 0.70 -0.25 -5.05
CA ASN A 112 2.14 -0.06 -4.92
C ASN A 112 2.86 -1.20 -5.66
N GLY A 113 3.12 -0.98 -6.93
CA GLY A 113 3.84 -1.92 -7.78
C GLY A 113 2.94 -2.76 -8.68
N GLY A 114 3.58 -3.44 -9.64
CA GLY A 114 2.87 -4.21 -10.65
C GLY A 114 2.12 -5.41 -10.12
N LYS A 115 2.68 -6.12 -9.14
CA LYS A 115 2.01 -7.29 -8.56
C LYS A 115 0.76 -6.90 -7.77
N ALA A 116 0.85 -5.83 -6.99
CA ALA A 116 -0.31 -5.30 -6.28
C ALA A 116 -1.41 -4.90 -7.26
N HIS A 117 -1.04 -4.21 -8.33
CA HIS A 117 -1.97 -3.80 -9.37
C HIS A 117 -2.63 -5.00 -10.06
N GLU A 118 -1.85 -6.02 -10.38
CA GLU A 118 -2.35 -7.26 -10.99
C GLU A 118 -3.41 -7.92 -10.11
N ILE A 119 -3.16 -8.01 -8.80
CA ILE A 119 -4.11 -8.59 -7.85
C ILE A 119 -5.38 -7.73 -7.77
N CYS A 120 -5.22 -6.40 -7.74
CA CYS A 120 -6.36 -5.48 -7.75
C CYS A 120 -7.23 -5.67 -8.99
N GLU A 121 -6.62 -5.74 -10.18
CA GLU A 121 -7.35 -5.91 -11.44
C GLU A 121 -8.05 -7.26 -11.52
N LYS A 122 -7.41 -8.31 -11.02
CA LYS A 122 -7.95 -9.66 -11.13
C LYS A 122 -9.03 -9.96 -10.10
N TYR A 123 -8.88 -9.50 -8.86
CA TYR A 123 -9.73 -9.94 -7.75
C TYR A 123 -10.49 -8.83 -7.05
N LEU A 124 -10.02 -7.59 -7.07
CA LEU A 124 -10.54 -6.51 -6.23
C LEU A 124 -11.24 -5.40 -7.02
N LYS A 125 -11.21 -5.46 -8.34
CA LYS A 125 -11.68 -4.37 -9.20
C LYS A 125 -13.14 -3.99 -8.92
N THR A 126 -14.01 -4.98 -8.76
CA THR A 126 -15.44 -4.73 -8.50
C THR A 126 -15.64 -4.01 -7.17
N GLN A 127 -14.97 -4.46 -6.10
CA GLN A 127 -15.05 -3.80 -4.79
C GLN A 127 -14.58 -2.35 -4.90
N ILE A 128 -13.46 -2.14 -5.58
CA ILE A 128 -12.85 -0.80 -5.72
C ILE A 128 -13.76 0.13 -6.53
N LEU A 129 -14.28 -0.33 -7.67
CA LEU A 129 -15.17 0.47 -8.49
C LEU A 129 -16.46 0.81 -7.76
N ASN A 130 -17.03 -0.13 -7.02
CA ASN A 130 -18.27 0.11 -6.27
C ASN A 130 -18.06 1.15 -5.17
N ALA A 131 -16.89 1.15 -4.54
CA ALA A 131 -16.61 2.07 -3.43
C ALA A 131 -16.17 3.46 -3.91
N THR A 132 -15.37 3.54 -4.97
CA THR A 132 -14.72 4.79 -5.38
C THR A 132 -15.23 5.36 -6.70
N GLY A 133 -15.87 4.53 -7.53
CA GLY A 133 -16.25 4.91 -8.89
C GLY A 133 -15.07 4.99 -9.84
N LYS A 134 -13.88 4.56 -9.43
CA LYS A 134 -12.65 4.69 -10.21
C LYS A 134 -11.86 3.39 -10.18
N GLU A 135 -11.10 3.16 -11.25
CA GLU A 135 -10.17 2.04 -11.30
C GLU A 135 -8.97 2.27 -10.38
N PRO A 136 -8.33 1.19 -9.87
CA PRO A 136 -7.10 1.34 -9.09
C PRO A 136 -5.98 1.90 -9.98
N VAL A 137 -5.20 2.80 -9.40
CA VAL A 137 -4.08 3.44 -10.10
C VAL A 137 -2.79 2.72 -9.73
N LYS A 138 -2.04 2.28 -10.74
CA LYS A 138 -0.75 1.64 -10.53
C LYS A 138 0.33 2.69 -10.27
N LEU A 139 1.09 2.48 -9.19
CA LEU A 139 2.28 3.28 -8.89
C LEU A 139 3.52 2.39 -9.00
N PRO A 140 4.69 2.96 -9.35
CA PRO A 140 5.93 2.18 -9.34
C PRO A 140 6.23 1.70 -7.91
N SER A 141 6.73 0.47 -7.81
CA SER A 141 7.00 -0.15 -6.52
C SER A 141 8.09 0.58 -5.73
N THR A 142 7.84 0.78 -4.43
CA THR A 142 8.84 1.32 -3.51
C THR A 142 9.83 0.26 -3.02
N SER A 143 9.63 -1.00 -3.39
CA SER A 143 10.50 -2.12 -3.01
C SER A 143 11.93 -1.93 -3.50
N PRO A 144 12.94 -2.33 -2.72
CA PRO A 144 14.32 -2.34 -3.20
C PRO A 144 14.52 -3.25 -4.42
N ALA A 145 13.62 -4.23 -4.64
CA ALA A 145 13.65 -5.06 -5.83
C ALA A 145 13.40 -4.28 -7.13
N ASN A 146 12.77 -3.10 -7.03
CA ASN A 146 12.56 -2.20 -8.17
C ASN A 146 13.74 -1.24 -8.31
N ALA A 147 14.94 -1.80 -8.45
CA ALA A 147 16.20 -1.04 -8.38
C ALA A 147 16.37 -0.05 -9.52
N ASN A 148 15.72 -0.26 -10.67
CA ASN A 148 15.80 0.63 -11.82
C ASN A 148 15.07 1.97 -11.61
N PHE A 149 14.19 2.04 -10.61
CA PHE A 149 13.52 3.28 -10.22
C PHE A 149 14.30 3.94 -9.10
N GLY A 150 15.00 5.03 -9.42
CA GLY A 150 15.68 5.83 -8.40
C GLY A 150 14.68 6.58 -7.54
N PHE A 151 15.14 7.08 -6.40
CA PHE A 151 14.30 7.77 -5.43
C PHE A 151 13.58 8.99 -6.04
N GLU A 152 14.32 9.83 -6.78
CA GLU A 152 13.74 11.02 -7.39
C GLU A 152 12.62 10.68 -8.38
N ARG A 153 12.79 9.62 -9.13
CA ARG A 153 11.79 9.15 -10.08
C ARG A 153 10.55 8.63 -9.36
N LEU A 154 10.74 7.89 -8.26
CA LEU A 154 9.64 7.44 -7.42
C LEU A 154 8.85 8.63 -6.88
N VAL A 155 9.53 9.62 -6.32
CA VAL A 155 8.90 10.82 -5.78
C VAL A 155 8.06 11.51 -6.86
N ARG A 156 8.60 11.64 -8.04
CA ARG A 156 7.91 12.28 -9.16
C ARG A 156 6.63 11.54 -9.53
N GLU A 157 6.71 10.21 -9.65
CA GLU A 157 5.55 9.40 -10.02
C GLU A 157 4.51 9.30 -8.90
N TRP A 158 4.95 9.36 -7.65
CA TRP A 158 4.06 9.28 -6.49
C TRP A 158 3.42 10.63 -6.11
N THR A 159 3.82 11.71 -6.74
CA THR A 159 3.29 13.06 -6.44
C THR A 159 1.77 13.14 -6.62
N ILE A 160 1.18 12.33 -7.50
CA ILE A 160 -0.28 12.28 -7.67
C ILE A 160 -1.02 11.95 -6.38
N VAL A 161 -0.39 11.20 -5.47
CA VAL A 161 -0.97 10.89 -4.16
C VAL A 161 -1.11 12.15 -3.32
N ALA A 162 -0.08 13.00 -3.32
CA ALA A 162 -0.13 14.28 -2.61
C ALA A 162 -1.18 15.22 -3.22
N ASP A 163 -1.28 15.21 -4.54
CA ASP A 163 -2.22 16.09 -5.26
C ASP A 163 -3.67 15.79 -4.87
N ILE A 164 -4.06 14.53 -4.84
CA ILE A 164 -5.45 14.17 -4.49
C ILE A 164 -5.76 14.48 -3.03
N LEU A 165 -4.76 14.38 -2.14
CA LEU A 165 -4.97 14.71 -0.74
C LEU A 165 -5.16 16.21 -0.51
N ARG A 166 -4.55 17.05 -1.33
CA ARG A 166 -4.73 18.51 -1.26
C ARG A 166 -6.08 18.96 -1.79
N ASP A 167 -6.63 18.26 -2.76
CA ASP A 167 -7.89 18.65 -3.43
C ASP A 167 -9.13 18.36 -2.59
N GLY A 168 -8.97 17.69 -1.48
CA GLY A 168 -10.05 17.37 -0.61
C GLY A 168 -10.06 18.18 0.65
#